data_78c347cb8e7a4702439ea4ca3a3ac46b
#
_entry.id   78c347cb8e7a4702439ea4ca3a3ac46b
#
_cell.length_a   1.000
_cell.length_b   1.000
_cell.length_c   1.000
_cell.angle_alpha   90.00
_cell.angle_beta   90.00
_cell.angle_gamma   90.00
#
_symmetry.space_group_name_H-M   'P 1'
#
loop_
_entity.id
_entity.type
_entity.pdbx_description
1 polymer ?
#
loop_
_entity_poly.entity_id
_entity_poly.type
_entity_poly.pdbx_seq_one_letter_code
_entity_poly.pdbx_strand_id
1 'polypeptide(L)'
;FFVFGDMKELGANEEIFHKKVGQYAVEKADILFTVGKLAKNAQSNSNNFALSLHFNDNFSLLEKLNELLTDGDIVLIKGSRSMQLDQLINELKNVK
;
A
#
# COMPACT_ATOMS: atom_id res chain seq x y z
N PHE A 1 3.23 8.61 1.99
CA PHE A 1 2.52 7.32 2.13
C PHE A 1 2.57 6.55 0.82
N PHE A 2 2.93 5.30 0.88
CA PHE A 2 2.80 4.40 -0.25
C PHE A 2 1.81 3.29 0.13
N VAL A 3 0.70 3.23 -0.60
CA VAL A 3 -0.33 2.21 -0.43
C VAL A 3 -0.19 1.21 -1.56
N PHE A 4 0.11 -0.04 -1.24
CA PHE A 4 0.42 -1.06 -2.21
C PHE A 4 -0.52 -2.26 -2.06
N GLY A 5 -1.32 -2.51 -3.08
CA GLY A 5 -2.16 -3.70 -3.17
C GLY A 5 -1.55 -4.74 -4.11
N ASP A 6 -2.14 -5.92 -4.13
CA ASP A 6 -1.64 -7.00 -4.98
C ASP A 6 -1.58 -6.59 -6.44
N MET A 7 -0.45 -6.88 -7.08
CA MET A 7 -0.29 -6.80 -8.54
C MET A 7 -0.46 -8.21 -9.07
N LYS A 8 -1.55 -8.45 -9.77
CA LYS A 8 -1.91 -9.79 -10.26
C LYS A 8 -1.44 -10.01 -11.68
N GLU A 9 -1.51 -11.27 -12.13
CA GLU A 9 -1.17 -11.67 -13.49
C GLU A 9 0.32 -11.54 -13.84
N LEU A 10 1.19 -11.61 -12.83
CA LEU A 10 2.64 -11.55 -13.02
C LEU A 10 3.31 -12.93 -13.15
N GLY A 11 2.51 -14.00 -13.05
CA GLY A 11 3.00 -15.37 -13.20
C GLY A 11 3.88 -15.80 -12.03
N ALA A 12 4.88 -16.63 -12.33
CA ALA A 12 5.72 -17.27 -11.29
C ALA A 12 6.56 -16.27 -10.48
N ASN A 13 6.70 -15.05 -10.96
CA ASN A 13 7.56 -14.05 -10.30
C ASN A 13 6.78 -13.08 -9.40
N GLU A 14 5.51 -13.37 -9.13
CA GLU A 14 4.66 -12.47 -8.35
C GLU A 14 5.26 -12.11 -6.99
N GLU A 15 5.68 -13.12 -6.24
CA GLU A 15 6.23 -12.91 -4.90
C GLU A 15 7.51 -12.09 -4.93
N ILE A 16 8.41 -12.41 -5.87
CA ILE A 16 9.68 -11.70 -6.02
C ILE A 16 9.44 -10.26 -6.42
N PHE A 17 8.49 -10.01 -7.31
CA PHE A 17 8.15 -8.66 -7.74
C PHE A 17 7.69 -7.82 -6.54
N HIS A 18 6.80 -8.37 -5.72
CA HIS A 18 6.28 -7.62 -4.58
C HIS A 18 7.37 -7.32 -3.55
N LYS A 19 8.32 -8.23 -3.35
CA LYS A 19 9.47 -7.97 -2.49
C LYS A 19 10.34 -6.83 -3.02
N LYS A 20 10.57 -6.82 -4.34
CA LYS A 20 11.38 -5.77 -4.96
C LYS A 20 10.71 -4.40 -4.88
N VAL A 21 9.39 -4.36 -5.02
CA VAL A 21 8.66 -3.09 -4.85
C VAL A 21 8.85 -2.54 -3.45
N GLY A 22 8.79 -3.40 -2.44
CA GLY A 22 9.04 -2.98 -1.07
C GLY A 22 10.44 -2.43 -0.87
N GLN A 23 11.45 -3.08 -1.44
CA GLN A 23 12.83 -2.62 -1.36
C GLN A 23 13.01 -1.25 -2.01
N TYR A 24 12.37 -1.04 -3.16
CA TYR A 24 12.43 0.23 -3.86
C TYR A 24 11.71 1.33 -3.07
N ALA A 25 10.57 1.00 -2.49
CA ALA A 25 9.75 1.96 -1.75
C ALA A 25 10.46 2.53 -0.53
N VAL A 26 11.36 1.77 0.09
CA VAL A 26 12.15 2.24 1.25
C VAL A 26 12.86 3.55 0.94
N GLU A 27 13.33 3.73 -0.30
CA GLU A 27 14.04 4.93 -0.70
C GLU A 27 13.12 6.09 -1.05
N LYS A 28 11.82 5.83 -1.24
CA LYS A 28 10.89 6.81 -1.81
C LYS A 28 9.75 7.22 -0.88
N ALA A 29 9.49 6.46 0.15
CA ALA A 29 8.35 6.73 1.03
C ALA A 29 8.73 6.57 2.49
N ASP A 30 8.04 7.28 3.35
CA ASP A 30 8.25 7.20 4.80
C ASP A 30 7.35 6.14 5.43
N ILE A 31 6.19 5.94 4.87
CA ILE A 31 5.16 5.05 5.40
C ILE A 31 4.69 4.09 4.32
N LEU A 32 4.65 2.79 4.66
CA LEU A 32 4.18 1.75 3.77
C LEU A 32 2.93 1.10 4.33
N PHE A 33 1.85 1.12 3.56
CA PHE A 33 0.65 0.34 3.84
C PHE A 33 0.47 -0.68 2.73
N THR A 34 0.26 -1.95 3.10
CA THR A 34 0.00 -3.00 2.13
C THR A 34 -1.36 -3.64 2.41
N VAL A 35 -2.01 -4.11 1.36
CA VAL A 35 -3.27 -4.83 1.45
C VAL A 35 -3.27 -5.96 0.43
N GLY A 36 -3.64 -7.16 0.89
CA GLY A 36 -3.69 -8.33 0.04
C GLY A 36 -2.54 -9.30 0.29
N LYS A 37 -2.74 -10.53 -0.14
CA LYS A 37 -1.83 -11.64 0.15
C LYS A 37 -0.44 -11.46 -0.48
N LEU A 38 -0.39 -10.99 -1.73
CA LEU A 38 0.88 -10.81 -2.44
C LEU A 38 1.60 -9.55 -1.97
N ALA A 39 0.88 -8.46 -1.76
CA ALA A 39 1.47 -7.20 -1.34
C ALA A 39 2.17 -7.31 0.01
N LYS A 40 1.77 -8.27 0.84
CA LYS A 40 2.42 -8.53 2.12
C LYS A 40 3.93 -8.77 1.96
N ASN A 41 4.35 -9.30 0.84
CA ASN A 41 5.78 -9.55 0.57
C ASN A 41 6.60 -8.26 0.55
N ALA A 42 5.99 -7.11 0.28
CA ALA A 42 6.68 -5.82 0.32
C ALA A 42 7.09 -5.44 1.75
N GLN A 43 6.50 -6.07 2.76
CA GLN A 43 6.83 -5.83 4.16
C GLN A 43 8.16 -6.44 4.60
N SER A 44 8.86 -7.14 3.73
CA SER A 44 10.16 -7.73 4.08
C SER A 44 11.20 -6.70 4.53
N ASN A 45 11.01 -5.43 4.17
CA ASN A 45 11.88 -4.33 4.59
C ASN A 45 11.18 -3.36 5.55
N SER A 46 10.21 -3.85 6.30
CA SER A 46 9.34 -3.00 7.13
C SER A 46 10.10 -2.17 8.15
N ASN A 47 11.23 -2.65 8.63
CA ASN A 47 12.04 -1.93 9.63
C ASN A 47 12.71 -0.67 9.09
N ASN A 48 12.72 -0.49 7.77
CA ASN A 48 13.34 0.67 7.13
C ASN A 48 12.34 1.80 6.85
N PHE A 49 11.08 1.62 7.24
CA PHE A 49 10.06 2.66 7.14
C PHE A 49 9.79 3.23 8.53
N ALA A 50 9.39 4.50 8.59
CA ALA A 50 8.96 5.11 9.84
C ALA A 50 7.74 4.38 10.40
N LEU A 51 6.86 3.92 9.51
CA LEU A 51 5.71 3.11 9.86
C LEU A 51 5.40 2.17 8.71
N SER A 52 5.13 0.91 9.02
CA SER A 52 4.80 -0.08 7.99
C SER A 52 3.71 -1.00 8.54
N LEU A 53 2.57 -1.05 7.87
CA LEU A 53 1.41 -1.84 8.30
C LEU A 53 0.84 -2.64 7.14
N HIS A 54 0.35 -3.85 7.45
CA HIS A 54 -0.35 -4.69 6.49
C HIS A 54 -1.82 -4.82 6.89
N PHE A 55 -2.71 -4.77 5.90
CA PHE A 55 -4.15 -4.85 6.11
C PHE A 55 -4.74 -6.01 5.32
N ASN A 56 -5.80 -6.61 5.84
CA ASN A 56 -6.50 -7.71 5.18
C ASN A 56 -7.59 -7.23 4.22
N ASP A 57 -8.03 -5.99 4.38
CA ASP A 57 -9.08 -5.40 3.54
C ASP A 57 -8.87 -3.90 3.39
N ASN A 58 -9.56 -3.34 2.38
CA ASN A 58 -9.43 -1.93 2.07
C ASN A 58 -10.08 -1.03 3.12
N PHE A 59 -11.11 -1.51 3.79
CA PHE A 59 -11.80 -0.72 4.82
C PHE A 59 -10.86 -0.39 5.99
N SER A 60 -10.17 -1.41 6.49
CA SER A 60 -9.22 -1.23 7.60
C SER A 60 -8.07 -0.31 7.21
N LEU A 61 -7.58 -0.45 5.97
CA LEU A 61 -6.53 0.42 5.45
C LEU A 61 -7.01 1.86 5.39
N LEU A 62 -8.22 2.09 4.89
CA LEU A 62 -8.79 3.43 4.77
C LEU A 62 -8.95 4.10 6.13
N GLU A 63 -9.42 3.37 7.12
CA GLU A 63 -9.56 3.91 8.48
C GLU A 63 -8.21 4.41 9.01
N LYS A 64 -7.18 3.60 8.86
CA LYS A 64 -5.85 3.97 9.36
C LYS A 64 -5.26 5.13 8.58
N LEU A 65 -5.45 5.13 7.28
CA LEU A 65 -4.95 6.20 6.42
C LEU A 65 -5.61 7.54 6.78
N ASN A 66 -6.92 7.55 6.99
CA ASN A 66 -7.64 8.76 7.38
C ASN A 66 -7.19 9.27 8.76
N GLU A 67 -6.88 8.36 9.66
CA GLU A 67 -6.39 8.71 11.00
C GLU A 67 -5.05 9.46 10.92
N LEU A 68 -4.18 9.05 10.00
CA LEU A 68 -2.80 9.54 9.94
C LEU A 68 -2.57 10.68 8.94
N LEU A 69 -3.44 10.81 7.93
CA LEU A 69 -3.25 11.82 6.89
C LEU A 69 -3.45 13.24 7.43
N THR A 70 -2.55 14.13 7.04
CA THR A 70 -2.66 15.55 7.33
C THR A 70 -2.45 16.34 6.04
N ASP A 71 -2.78 17.63 6.06
CA ASP A 71 -2.60 18.50 4.90
C ASP A 71 -1.13 18.52 4.47
N GLY A 72 -0.91 18.40 3.18
CA GLY A 72 0.43 18.40 2.62
C GLY A 72 1.01 17.00 2.42
N ASP A 73 0.39 15.97 2.97
CA ASP A 73 0.85 14.60 2.74
C ASP A 73 0.58 14.16 1.31
N ILE A 74 1.49 13.36 0.79
CA ILE A 74 1.36 12.77 -0.53
C ILE A 74 1.09 11.28 -0.39
N VAL A 75 0.08 10.77 -1.08
CA VAL A 75 -0.29 9.37 -1.07
C VAL A 75 -0.17 8.80 -2.48
N LEU A 76 0.70 7.81 -2.64
CA LEU A 76 0.81 7.07 -3.90
C LEU A 76 0.15 5.70 -3.70
N ILE A 77 -0.78 5.37 -4.59
CA ILE A 77 -1.53 4.12 -4.51
C ILE A 77 -1.26 3.29 -5.75
N LYS A 78 -0.87 2.03 -5.56
CA LYS A 78 -0.58 1.10 -6.65
C LYS A 78 -1.13 -0.29 -6.35
N GLY A 79 -1.79 -0.88 -7.34
CA GLY A 79 -2.34 -2.23 -7.24
C GLY A 79 -3.16 -2.58 -8.45
N SER A 80 -3.49 -3.86 -8.63
CA SER A 80 -4.35 -4.30 -9.71
C SER A 80 -5.79 -3.81 -9.54
N ARG A 81 -6.52 -3.70 -10.63
CA ARG A 81 -7.94 -3.26 -10.60
C ARG A 81 -8.79 -4.12 -9.69
N SER A 82 -8.51 -5.42 -9.63
CA SER A 82 -9.26 -6.34 -8.78
C SER A 82 -9.17 -5.99 -7.30
N MET A 83 -8.20 -5.16 -6.91
CA MET A 83 -8.06 -4.71 -5.53
C MET A 83 -8.97 -3.52 -5.20
N GLN A 84 -9.60 -2.92 -6.21
CA GLN A 84 -10.55 -1.81 -6.05
C GLN A 84 -9.99 -0.62 -5.27
N LEU A 85 -8.71 -0.34 -5.43
CA LEU A 85 -8.06 0.77 -4.72
C LEU A 85 -8.52 2.14 -5.21
N ASP A 86 -9.09 2.21 -6.42
CA ASP A 86 -9.72 3.43 -6.93
C ASP A 86 -10.91 3.86 -6.06
N GLN A 87 -11.65 2.90 -5.51
CA GLN A 87 -12.73 3.21 -4.56
C GLN A 87 -12.18 3.86 -3.30
N LEU A 88 -11.01 3.39 -2.86
CA LEU A 88 -10.33 3.96 -1.71
C LEU A 88 -10.02 5.45 -1.94
N ILE A 89 -9.55 5.80 -3.13
CA ILE A 89 -9.25 7.19 -3.48
C ILE A 89 -10.51 8.05 -3.39
N ASN A 90 -11.63 7.56 -3.91
CA ASN A 90 -12.88 8.29 -3.88
C ASN A 90 -13.36 8.53 -2.46
N GLU A 91 -13.23 7.54 -1.59
CA GLU A 91 -13.62 7.68 -0.20
C GLU A 91 -12.74 8.66 0.56
N LEU A 92 -11.45 8.70 0.26
CA LEU A 92 -10.54 9.69 0.84
C LEU A 92 -10.97 11.10 0.48
N LYS A 93 -11.39 11.33 -0.76
CA LYS A 93 -11.87 12.64 -1.21
C LYS A 93 -13.14 13.05 -0.48
N ASN A 94 -14.01 12.11 -0.18
CA ASN A 94 -15.27 12.39 0.49
C ASN A 94 -15.07 12.69 1.99
N VAL A 95 -14.04 12.11 2.59
CA VAL A 95 -13.72 12.31 4.00
C VAL A 95 -12.97 13.64 4.22
N LYS A 96 -12.17 13.99 3.27
CA LYS A 96 -11.38 15.23 3.34
C LYS A 96 -12.12 16.39 2.68
#